data_a0ca9b1a6e1f93d9f1ecb1b90ee5d8ec
#
_entry.id   a0ca9b1a6e1f93d9f1ecb1b90ee5d8ec
#
_cell.length_a   1.000
_cell.length_b   1.000
_cell.length_c   1.000
_cell.angle_alpha   90.00
_cell.angle_beta   90.00
_cell.angle_gamma   90.00
#
_symmetry.space_group_name_H-M   'P 1'
#
loop_
_entity.id
_entity.type
_entity.pdbx_description
1 polymer ?
#
loop_
_entity_poly.entity_id
_entity_poly.type
_entity_poly.pdbx_seq_one_letter_code
_entity_poly.pdbx_strand_id
1 'polypeptide(L)'
;MKFAIISAGEGSRLSQEGVALPKPLVQLNGVAMIDRLIQIFVRNGADKVVVIINNESPLTKEHLAKLQAEAEIPLEVVVKTTPSSMHSFYELSPYLQDDKFCLTTVDTIFREEEFSTFIETFKQSETDGYMAVTDFIDDEKPLYISTDSALDITGFHDAVSY
;
A
#
# COMPACT_ATOMS: atom_id res chain seq x y z
N MET A 1 -2.37 1.87 -15.47
CA MET A 1 -1.48 1.48 -14.35
C MET A 1 -2.29 0.81 -13.26
N LYS A 2 -1.77 -0.26 -12.70
CA LYS A 2 -2.42 -1.02 -11.62
C LYS A 2 -1.92 -0.54 -10.26
N PHE A 3 -2.78 -0.60 -9.26
CA PHE A 3 -2.43 -0.23 -7.87
C PHE A 3 -2.70 -1.42 -6.96
N ALA A 4 -1.80 -1.68 -6.04
CA ALA A 4 -1.88 -2.81 -5.10
C ALA A 4 -1.75 -2.35 -3.66
N ILE A 5 -2.54 -2.97 -2.78
CA ILE A 5 -2.56 -2.65 -1.35
C ILE A 5 -2.26 -3.91 -0.55
N ILE A 6 -1.26 -3.83 0.32
CA ILE A 6 -0.95 -4.89 1.29
C ILE A 6 -1.69 -4.59 2.59
N SER A 7 -2.57 -5.49 2.98
CA SER A 7 -3.35 -5.42 4.21
C SER A 7 -3.50 -6.80 4.89
N ALA A 8 -2.51 -7.67 4.69
CA ALA A 8 -2.55 -9.05 5.22
C ALA A 8 -1.95 -9.18 6.63
N GLY A 9 -1.49 -8.10 7.25
CA GLY A 9 -0.96 -8.09 8.61
C GLY A 9 -2.05 -8.34 9.66
N GLU A 10 -1.66 -8.90 10.79
CA GLU A 10 -2.58 -9.26 11.88
C GLU A 10 -3.16 -8.06 12.65
N GLY A 11 -2.60 -6.85 12.45
CA GLY A 11 -3.06 -5.65 13.16
C GLY A 11 -2.90 -5.72 14.67
N SER A 12 -1.97 -6.53 15.16
CA SER A 12 -1.77 -6.84 16.58
C SER A 12 -1.51 -5.58 17.44
N ARG A 13 -0.81 -4.58 16.91
CA ARG A 13 -0.58 -3.32 17.62
C ARG A 13 -1.87 -2.58 17.94
N LEU A 14 -2.78 -2.48 16.96
CA LEU A 14 -4.08 -1.81 17.15
C LEU A 14 -4.96 -2.56 18.12
N SER A 15 -4.95 -3.89 18.11
CA SER A 15 -5.67 -4.71 19.08
C SER A 15 -5.14 -4.50 20.50
N GLN A 16 -3.82 -4.38 20.67
CA GLN A 16 -3.19 -4.08 21.96
C GLN A 16 -3.52 -2.66 22.45
N GLU A 17 -3.73 -1.72 21.55
CA GLU A 17 -4.14 -0.34 21.87
C GLU A 17 -5.64 -0.19 22.10
N GLY A 18 -6.41 -1.29 22.01
CA GLY A 18 -7.84 -1.30 22.25
C GLY A 18 -8.70 -0.83 21.08
N VAL A 19 -8.14 -0.80 19.87
CA VAL A 19 -8.89 -0.49 18.64
C VAL A 19 -9.77 -1.69 18.27
N ALA A 20 -11.07 -1.49 18.18
CA ALA A 20 -12.05 -2.56 17.95
C ALA A 20 -12.17 -3.00 16.48
N LEU A 21 -11.66 -2.21 15.53
CA LEU A 21 -11.76 -2.49 14.09
C LEU A 21 -10.44 -3.01 13.51
N PRO A 22 -10.50 -3.88 12.49
CA PRO A 22 -9.33 -4.20 11.68
C PRO A 22 -8.71 -2.93 11.08
N LYS A 23 -7.38 -2.91 10.94
CA LYS A 23 -6.65 -1.74 10.44
C LYS A 23 -7.24 -1.12 9.15
N PRO A 24 -7.62 -1.90 8.11
CA PRO A 24 -8.19 -1.33 6.90
C PRO A 24 -9.48 -0.55 7.11
N LEU A 25 -10.25 -0.90 8.15
CA LEU A 25 -11.54 -0.30 8.46
C LEU A 25 -11.46 0.86 9.46
N VAL A 26 -10.29 1.12 10.04
CA VAL A 26 -10.06 2.28 10.91
C VAL A 26 -10.30 3.56 10.10
N GLN A 27 -11.11 4.45 10.65
CA GLN A 27 -11.52 5.67 9.96
C GLN A 27 -10.56 6.83 10.24
N LEU A 28 -10.27 7.58 9.18
CA LEU A 28 -9.60 8.87 9.24
C LEU A 28 -10.58 9.91 8.71
N ASN A 29 -10.97 10.86 9.57
CA ASN A 29 -12.00 11.87 9.23
C ASN A 29 -13.30 11.23 8.70
N GLY A 30 -13.74 10.13 9.29
CA GLY A 30 -14.98 9.45 8.91
C GLY A 30 -14.90 8.52 7.69
N VAL A 31 -13.70 8.33 7.12
CA VAL A 31 -13.49 7.46 5.95
C VAL A 31 -12.52 6.34 6.32
N ALA A 32 -12.88 5.08 6.05
CA ALA A 32 -12.00 3.95 6.30
C ALA A 32 -10.70 4.10 5.50
N MET A 33 -9.56 3.69 6.09
CA MET A 33 -8.25 3.81 5.43
C MET A 33 -8.21 3.13 4.07
N ILE A 34 -8.82 1.96 3.93
CA ILE A 34 -8.88 1.25 2.65
C ILE A 34 -9.70 2.03 1.60
N ASP A 35 -10.81 2.62 1.99
CA ASP A 35 -11.67 3.41 1.10
C ASP A 35 -10.92 4.65 0.61
N ARG A 36 -10.23 5.33 1.52
CA ARG A 36 -9.42 6.51 1.19
C ARG A 36 -8.37 6.19 0.13
N LEU A 37 -7.61 5.10 0.31
CA LEU A 37 -6.59 4.69 -0.65
C LEU A 37 -7.20 4.37 -2.01
N ILE A 38 -8.26 3.59 -2.05
CA ILE A 38 -8.93 3.22 -3.32
C ILE A 38 -9.42 4.48 -4.04
N GLN A 39 -10.04 5.42 -3.34
CA GLN A 39 -10.49 6.68 -3.92
C GLN A 39 -9.33 7.50 -4.51
N ILE A 40 -8.21 7.60 -3.81
CA ILE A 40 -7.01 8.28 -4.29
C ILE A 40 -6.47 7.59 -5.54
N PHE A 41 -6.42 6.28 -5.56
CA PHE A 41 -5.93 5.52 -6.71
C PHE A 41 -6.82 5.70 -7.94
N VAL A 42 -8.13 5.69 -7.78
CA VAL A 42 -9.08 5.98 -8.86
C VAL A 42 -8.84 7.38 -9.42
N ARG A 43 -8.68 8.38 -8.56
CA ARG A 43 -8.38 9.76 -9.00
C ARG A 43 -7.02 9.89 -9.71
N ASN A 44 -6.11 8.97 -9.47
CA ASN A 44 -4.80 8.93 -10.15
C ASN A 44 -4.77 7.99 -11.37
N GLY A 45 -5.92 7.63 -11.88
CA GLY A 45 -6.04 6.89 -13.13
C GLY A 45 -5.79 5.39 -13.00
N ALA A 46 -6.09 4.79 -11.85
CA ALA A 46 -5.99 3.33 -11.69
C ALA A 46 -6.90 2.61 -12.68
N ASP A 47 -6.34 1.65 -13.42
CA ASP A 47 -7.09 0.74 -14.28
C ASP A 47 -7.68 -0.43 -13.48
N LYS A 48 -6.99 -0.79 -12.40
CA LYS A 48 -7.35 -1.89 -11.52
C LYS A 48 -6.71 -1.68 -10.15
N VAL A 49 -7.41 -2.06 -9.10
CA VAL A 49 -6.87 -2.13 -7.73
C VAL A 49 -6.91 -3.58 -7.25
N VAL A 50 -5.80 -4.05 -6.68
CA VAL A 50 -5.68 -5.38 -6.10
C VAL A 50 -5.35 -5.23 -4.63
N VAL A 51 -6.09 -5.90 -3.76
CA VAL A 51 -5.88 -5.85 -2.31
C VAL A 51 -5.65 -7.27 -1.80
N ILE A 52 -4.62 -7.46 -0.98
CA ILE A 52 -4.44 -8.69 -0.22
C ILE A 52 -4.81 -8.44 1.24
N ILE A 53 -5.69 -9.27 1.76
CA ILE A 53 -6.13 -9.28 3.17
C ILE A 53 -5.84 -10.64 3.80
N ASN A 54 -5.74 -10.69 5.13
CA ASN A 54 -5.66 -11.96 5.82
C ASN A 54 -7.04 -12.66 5.84
N ASN A 55 -7.05 -13.96 6.05
CA ASN A 55 -8.29 -14.75 6.09
C ASN A 55 -9.00 -14.73 7.45
N GLU A 56 -8.48 -14.01 8.42
CA GLU A 56 -9.00 -13.90 9.79
C GLU A 56 -9.86 -12.65 10.03
N SER A 57 -10.10 -11.86 8.99
CA SER A 57 -10.81 -10.58 9.09
C SER A 57 -12.14 -10.59 8.30
N PRO A 58 -13.22 -11.19 8.86
CA PRO A 58 -14.51 -11.25 8.18
C PRO A 58 -15.11 -9.87 7.89
N LEU A 59 -14.93 -8.89 8.79
CA LEU A 59 -15.43 -7.53 8.58
C LEU A 59 -14.77 -6.84 7.40
N THR A 60 -13.47 -6.98 7.23
CA THR A 60 -12.73 -6.44 6.09
C THR A 60 -13.18 -7.11 4.79
N LYS A 61 -13.35 -8.42 4.81
CA LYS A 61 -13.79 -9.20 3.66
C LYS A 61 -15.20 -8.77 3.21
N GLU A 62 -16.12 -8.60 4.13
CA GLU A 62 -17.48 -8.13 3.86
C GLU A 62 -17.47 -6.70 3.28
N HIS A 63 -16.69 -5.80 3.88
CA HIS A 63 -16.56 -4.42 3.42
C HIS A 63 -16.00 -4.34 1.99
N LEU A 64 -14.95 -5.11 1.69
CA LEU A 64 -14.37 -5.16 0.36
C LEU A 64 -15.32 -5.78 -0.68
N ALA A 65 -16.11 -6.78 -0.31
CA ALA A 65 -17.13 -7.33 -1.19
C ALA A 65 -18.18 -6.27 -1.59
N LYS A 66 -18.56 -5.42 -0.64
CA LYS A 66 -19.45 -4.27 -0.90
C LYS A 66 -18.78 -3.26 -1.82
N LEU A 67 -17.52 -2.92 -1.60
CA LEU A 67 -16.77 -2.02 -2.48
C LEU A 67 -16.62 -2.58 -3.89
N GLN A 68 -16.40 -3.89 -4.05
CA GLN A 68 -16.35 -4.53 -5.37
C GLN A 68 -17.64 -4.36 -6.15
N ALA A 69 -18.79 -4.46 -5.48
CA ALA A 69 -20.10 -4.31 -6.12
C ALA A 69 -20.37 -2.85 -6.57
N GLU A 70 -19.79 -1.87 -5.88
CA GLU A 70 -19.98 -0.44 -6.11
C GLU A 70 -18.86 0.20 -6.95
N ALA A 71 -17.75 -0.49 -7.18
CA ALA A 71 -16.57 0.07 -7.79
C ALA A 71 -16.77 0.37 -9.29
N GLU A 72 -16.24 1.53 -9.72
CA GLU A 72 -16.23 1.94 -11.14
C GLU A 72 -15.14 1.22 -11.94
N ILE A 73 -14.11 0.70 -11.26
CA ILE A 73 -12.99 -0.04 -11.85
C ILE A 73 -12.90 -1.43 -11.21
N PRO A 74 -12.23 -2.39 -11.86
CA PRO A 74 -12.01 -3.71 -11.25
C PRO A 74 -11.29 -3.62 -9.91
N LEU A 75 -11.87 -4.20 -8.87
CA LEU A 75 -11.28 -4.40 -7.56
C LEU A 75 -11.12 -5.89 -7.32
N GLU A 76 -9.88 -6.37 -7.30
CA GLU A 76 -9.53 -7.75 -7.02
C GLU A 76 -9.18 -7.90 -5.55
N VAL A 77 -9.73 -8.91 -4.88
CA VAL A 77 -9.44 -9.18 -3.47
C VAL A 77 -8.80 -10.55 -3.34
N VAL A 78 -7.57 -10.58 -2.83
CA VAL A 78 -6.83 -11.80 -2.52
C VAL A 78 -6.94 -12.04 -1.03
N VAL A 79 -7.46 -13.19 -0.62
CA VAL A 79 -7.63 -13.55 0.79
C VAL A 79 -6.59 -14.60 1.14
N LYS A 80 -5.52 -14.18 1.81
CA LYS A 80 -4.45 -15.08 2.23
C LYS A 80 -3.65 -14.47 3.37
N THR A 81 -3.53 -15.18 4.47
CA THR A 81 -2.61 -14.81 5.55
C THR A 81 -1.19 -15.15 5.15
N THR A 82 -0.29 -14.18 5.26
CA THR A 82 1.11 -14.35 4.88
C THR A 82 2.03 -13.98 6.05
N PRO A 83 3.27 -14.52 6.10
CA PRO A 83 4.19 -14.23 7.19
C PRO A 83 4.86 -12.85 7.12
N SER A 84 4.84 -12.18 5.98
CA SER A 84 5.47 -10.87 5.81
C SER A 84 4.91 -10.10 4.61
N SER A 85 5.21 -8.81 4.55
CA SER A 85 4.84 -7.95 3.41
C SER A 85 5.45 -8.44 2.09
N MET A 86 6.66 -9.00 2.12
CA MET A 86 7.29 -9.58 0.93
C MET A 86 6.49 -10.77 0.39
N HIS A 87 6.02 -11.65 1.28
CA HIS A 87 5.16 -12.78 0.89
C HIS A 87 3.82 -12.29 0.34
N SER A 88 3.24 -11.24 0.94
CA SER A 88 2.03 -10.60 0.40
C SER A 88 2.25 -10.03 -1.00
N PHE A 89 3.37 -9.36 -1.22
CA PHE A 89 3.72 -8.85 -2.54
C PHE A 89 3.88 -9.99 -3.56
N TYR A 90 4.51 -11.08 -3.18
CA TYR A 90 4.62 -12.26 -4.03
C TYR A 90 3.24 -12.78 -4.46
N GLU A 91 2.29 -12.88 -3.54
CA GLU A 91 0.92 -13.31 -3.83
C GLU A 91 0.16 -12.33 -4.75
N LEU A 92 0.48 -11.04 -4.68
CA LEU A 92 -0.10 -10.02 -5.56
C LEU A 92 0.54 -10.00 -6.96
N SER A 93 1.75 -10.50 -7.10
CA SER A 93 2.56 -10.36 -8.32
C SER A 93 1.89 -10.88 -9.60
N PRO A 94 1.12 -11.99 -9.60
CA PRO A 94 0.44 -12.44 -10.81
C PRO A 94 -0.58 -11.43 -11.36
N TYR A 95 -1.12 -10.56 -10.52
CA TYR A 95 -2.09 -9.53 -10.90
C TYR A 95 -1.44 -8.24 -11.40
N LEU A 96 -0.12 -8.09 -11.26
CA LEU A 96 0.61 -6.85 -11.50
C LEU A 96 1.56 -6.92 -12.70
N GLN A 97 1.49 -8.00 -13.47
CA GLN A 97 2.36 -8.18 -14.64
C GLN A 97 1.91 -7.33 -15.83
N ASP A 98 2.81 -7.12 -16.75
CA ASP A 98 2.61 -6.48 -18.06
C ASP A 98 2.32 -4.96 -18.02
N ASP A 99 2.44 -4.31 -16.86
CA ASP A 99 2.27 -2.86 -16.77
C ASP A 99 3.04 -2.32 -15.55
N LYS A 100 3.25 -1.00 -15.53
CA LYS A 100 3.68 -0.32 -14.31
C LYS A 100 2.63 -0.47 -13.22
N PHE A 101 3.07 -0.58 -12.00
CA PHE A 101 2.19 -0.66 -10.84
C PHE A 101 2.71 0.17 -9.67
N CYS A 102 1.80 0.55 -8.77
CA CYS A 102 2.11 1.15 -7.49
C CYS A 102 1.74 0.17 -6.37
N LEU A 103 2.60 0.01 -5.39
CA LEU A 103 2.38 -0.84 -4.23
C LEU A 103 2.39 0.02 -2.96
N THR A 104 1.36 -0.11 -2.14
CA THR A 104 1.29 0.55 -0.82
C THR A 104 0.90 -0.44 0.26
N THR A 105 1.18 -0.10 1.50
CA THR A 105 0.52 -0.71 2.65
C THR A 105 -0.75 0.09 2.99
N VAL A 106 -1.72 -0.54 3.67
CA VAL A 106 -3.03 0.09 3.92
C VAL A 106 -2.96 1.30 4.85
N ASP A 107 -1.97 1.34 5.73
CA ASP A 107 -1.77 2.38 6.74
C ASP A 107 -0.86 3.53 6.26
N THR A 108 -0.49 3.55 5.00
CA THR A 108 0.28 4.65 4.43
C THR A 108 -0.58 5.91 4.35
N ILE A 109 -0.16 6.96 5.03
CA ILE A 109 -0.82 8.27 5.04
C ILE A 109 0.09 9.28 4.37
N PHE A 110 -0.42 9.96 3.35
CA PHE A 110 0.33 10.95 2.57
C PHE A 110 -0.62 12.06 2.10
N ARG A 111 -0.04 13.17 1.65
CA ARG A 111 -0.79 14.20 0.96
C ARG A 111 -1.09 13.77 -0.47
N GLU A 112 -2.34 13.90 -0.88
CA GLU A 112 -2.77 13.44 -2.21
C GLU A 112 -2.03 14.14 -3.35
N GLU A 113 -1.76 15.44 -3.21
CA GLU A 113 -1.02 16.21 -4.23
C GLU A 113 0.41 15.68 -4.40
N GLU A 114 1.09 15.34 -3.32
CA GLU A 114 2.43 14.76 -3.36
C GLU A 114 2.41 13.37 -3.98
N PHE A 115 1.41 12.57 -3.64
CA PHE A 115 1.20 11.26 -4.23
C PHE A 115 0.93 11.35 -5.74
N SER A 116 0.08 12.27 -6.16
CA SER A 116 -0.23 12.47 -7.57
C SER A 116 1.01 12.87 -8.37
N THR A 117 1.85 13.74 -7.83
CA THR A 117 3.14 14.11 -8.44
C THR A 117 4.07 12.90 -8.54
N PHE A 118 4.15 12.10 -7.48
CA PHE A 118 4.94 10.87 -7.45
C PHE A 118 4.49 9.89 -8.55
N ILE A 119 3.20 9.66 -8.70
CA ILE A 119 2.65 8.77 -9.72
C ILE A 119 2.92 9.30 -11.13
N GLU A 120 2.68 10.59 -11.40
CA GLU A 120 2.94 11.19 -12.71
C GLU A 120 4.42 11.15 -13.07
N THR A 121 5.30 11.43 -12.13
CA THR A 121 6.75 11.34 -12.35
C THR A 121 7.16 9.91 -12.70
N PHE A 122 6.63 8.92 -11.99
CA PHE A 122 6.91 7.52 -12.29
C PHE A 122 6.38 7.09 -13.67
N LYS A 123 5.16 7.48 -14.02
CA LYS A 123 4.57 7.18 -15.34
C LYS A 123 5.44 7.68 -16.50
N GLN A 124 6.06 8.85 -16.33
CA GLN A 124 6.92 9.46 -17.34
C GLN A 124 8.36 8.97 -17.29
N SER A 125 8.77 8.29 -16.23
CA SER A 125 10.13 7.78 -16.06
C SER A 125 10.35 6.47 -16.82
N GLU A 126 11.60 6.19 -17.16
CA GLU A 126 12.04 4.90 -17.71
C GLU A 126 12.78 4.06 -16.65
N THR A 127 12.71 4.44 -15.37
CA THR A 127 13.34 3.70 -14.27
C THR A 127 12.60 2.41 -13.98
N ASP A 128 13.34 1.41 -13.52
CA ASP A 128 12.77 0.10 -13.14
C ASP A 128 11.90 0.16 -11.90
N GLY A 129 12.19 1.08 -10.99
CA GLY A 129 11.44 1.30 -9.76
C GLY A 129 11.57 2.72 -9.26
N TYR A 130 10.59 3.16 -8.48
CA TYR A 130 10.52 4.50 -7.91
C TYR A 130 10.00 4.38 -6.48
N MET A 131 10.71 4.90 -5.52
CA MET A 131 10.43 4.68 -4.10
C MET A 131 10.19 6.00 -3.37
N ALA A 132 9.07 6.09 -2.67
CA ALA A 132 8.80 7.20 -1.77
C ALA A 132 9.54 6.98 -0.45
N VAL A 133 10.29 7.99 -0.02
CA VAL A 133 11.08 7.95 1.21
C VAL A 133 10.85 9.22 2.02
N THR A 134 11.16 9.14 3.30
CA THR A 134 11.06 10.28 4.23
C THR A 134 12.27 10.30 5.16
N ASP A 135 12.64 11.47 5.63
CA ASP A 135 13.62 11.64 6.71
C ASP A 135 12.97 11.62 8.10
N PHE A 136 11.65 11.60 8.17
CA PHE A 136 10.89 11.44 9.42
C PHE A 136 10.90 9.98 9.85
N ILE A 137 11.50 9.70 11.00
CA ILE A 137 11.63 8.34 11.54
C ILE A 137 10.77 8.22 12.79
N ASP A 138 9.71 7.43 12.70
CA ASP A 138 8.81 7.09 13.81
C ASP A 138 8.57 5.58 13.87
N ASP A 139 9.51 4.79 13.39
CA ASP A 139 9.46 3.33 13.40
C ASP A 139 10.59 2.77 14.27
N GLU A 140 10.28 1.69 14.99
CA GLU A 140 11.27 0.96 15.80
C GLU A 140 12.34 0.27 14.94
N LYS A 141 11.99 -0.08 13.70
CA LYS A 141 12.86 -0.78 12.76
C LYS A 141 12.74 -0.20 11.35
N PRO A 142 13.17 1.04 11.13
CA PRO A 142 13.10 1.64 9.82
C PRO A 142 14.08 0.96 8.85
N LEU A 143 13.68 0.90 7.59
CA LEU A 143 14.57 0.53 6.50
C LEU A 143 15.20 1.81 5.94
N TYR A 144 16.52 1.86 5.91
CA TYR A 144 17.25 2.99 5.35
C TYR A 144 17.69 2.70 3.93
N ILE A 145 17.69 3.72 3.09
CA ILE A 145 18.27 3.65 1.76
C ILE A 145 19.44 4.63 1.63
N SER A 146 20.41 4.28 0.82
CA SER A 146 21.45 5.20 0.34
C SER A 146 21.20 5.54 -1.11
N THR A 147 21.53 6.77 -1.49
CA THR A 147 21.37 7.27 -2.86
C THR A 147 22.65 7.98 -3.30
N ASP A 148 22.84 8.06 -4.61
CA ASP A 148 23.85 8.93 -5.20
C ASP A 148 23.32 10.37 -5.38
N SER A 149 24.10 11.23 -6.03
CA SER A 149 23.73 12.64 -6.28
C SER A 149 22.55 12.80 -7.25
N ALA A 150 22.23 11.78 -8.04
CA ALA A 150 21.08 11.75 -8.95
C ALA A 150 19.83 11.14 -8.29
N LEU A 151 19.93 10.80 -7.00
CA LEU A 151 18.89 10.12 -6.22
C LEU A 151 18.64 8.67 -6.65
N ASP A 152 19.56 8.07 -7.40
CA ASP A 152 19.48 6.64 -7.67
C ASP A 152 19.83 5.83 -6.42
N ILE A 153 19.03 4.81 -6.11
CA ILE A 153 19.23 3.98 -4.93
C ILE A 153 20.48 3.13 -5.11
N THR A 154 21.42 3.25 -4.16
CA THR A 154 22.68 2.51 -4.16
C THR A 154 22.74 1.39 -3.13
N GLY A 155 21.83 1.37 -2.18
CA GLY A 155 21.79 0.31 -1.18
C GLY A 155 20.64 0.41 -0.20
N PHE A 156 20.40 -0.69 0.49
CA PHE A 156 19.42 -0.82 1.56
C PHE A 156 20.13 -1.23 2.85
N HIS A 157 19.76 -0.63 3.98
CA HIS A 157 20.45 -0.80 5.24
C HIS A 157 19.48 -0.90 6.42
N ASP A 158 19.78 -1.78 7.36
CA ASP A 158 19.02 -1.92 8.62
C ASP A 158 19.44 -0.92 9.69
N ALA A 159 20.55 -0.21 9.47
CA ALA A 159 21.07 0.80 10.40
C ALA A 159 21.75 1.92 9.63
N VAL A 160 21.74 3.13 10.21
CA VAL A 160 22.49 4.27 9.67
C VAL A 160 23.98 4.01 9.88
N SER A 161 24.75 4.04 8.80
CA SER A 161 26.22 4.08 8.87
C SER A 161 26.69 5.52 8.69
N TYR A 162 27.44 6.02 9.65
CA TYR A 162 28.08 7.33 9.60
C TYR A 162 29.43 7.26 8.90
#